data_7adbf8e2ed654ed60f1e03ba182b790b
#
_entry.id   7adbf8e2ed654ed60f1e03ba182b790b
#
_cell.length_a   1.000
_cell.length_b   1.000
_cell.length_c   1.000
_cell.angle_alpha   90.00
_cell.angle_beta   90.00
_cell.angle_gamma   90.00
#
_symmetry.space_group_name_H-M   'P 1'
#
loop_
_entity.id
_entity.type
_entity.pdbx_description
1 polymer ?
#
loop_
_entity_poly.entity_id
_entity_poly.type
_entity_poly.pdbx_seq_one_letter_code
_entity_poly.pdbx_strand_id
1 'polypeptide(L)'
;MIASVHLVDTGVVKNLSRRVPKPADVPGLLWSGKMLCGQLGPGALPDVDLRRGGMVAWWKDDAALDAWLADDPRAQVYGAGWHTRLRPQRSRADWPNAEFEIVPSTEPTTPDLHAAITLGKTRVFRAPRFLRAAAGLEEQFVDDPASVWGVAITMLPRTVMTLTFWRSKAATDHYVRSGAHGEAMKKHYDFPSDTHEFVTDGGFFGFEPCARGGARGGASPAPPER
;
A
#
# COMPACT_ATOMS: atom_id res chain seq x y z
N MET A 1 13.31 6.28 8.74
CA MET A 1 11.83 6.23 8.72
C MET A 1 11.35 4.91 8.14
N ILE A 2 10.12 4.52 8.48
CA ILE A 2 9.47 3.31 7.96
C ILE A 2 8.01 3.61 7.63
N ALA A 3 7.42 2.82 6.73
CA ALA A 3 5.97 2.74 6.60
C ALA A 3 5.44 1.49 7.32
N SER A 4 4.16 1.49 7.68
CA SER A 4 3.44 0.30 8.13
C SER A 4 2.10 0.18 7.42
N VAL A 5 1.68 -1.05 7.20
CA VAL A 5 0.35 -1.37 6.68
C VAL A 5 -0.30 -2.36 7.63
N HIS A 6 -1.51 -2.04 8.06
CA HIS A 6 -2.29 -2.85 8.98
C HIS A 6 -3.62 -3.20 8.35
N LEU A 7 -3.91 -4.49 8.22
CA LEU A 7 -5.17 -5.03 7.70
C LEU A 7 -5.99 -5.63 8.83
N VAL A 8 -7.25 -5.23 8.92
CA VAL A 8 -8.16 -5.68 9.97
C VAL A 8 -9.53 -6.02 9.39
N ASP A 9 -10.14 -7.06 9.91
CA ASP A 9 -11.56 -7.38 9.68
C ASP A 9 -12.33 -7.11 10.96
N THR A 10 -13.18 -6.12 10.95
CA THR A 10 -13.92 -5.69 12.16
C THR A 10 -15.40 -5.53 11.92
N GLY A 11 -15.86 -5.96 10.74
CA GLY A 11 -17.23 -5.73 10.29
C GLY A 11 -17.47 -4.30 9.79
N VAL A 12 -18.52 -4.13 9.01
CA VAL A 12 -18.82 -2.91 8.26
C VAL A 12 -18.88 -1.66 9.13
N VAL A 13 -19.70 -1.70 10.18
CA VAL A 13 -19.95 -0.52 11.04
C VAL A 13 -18.68 -0.06 11.74
N LYS A 14 -17.95 -0.98 12.37
CA LYS A 14 -16.70 -0.64 13.07
C LYS A 14 -15.64 -0.18 12.09
N ASN A 15 -15.54 -0.80 10.90
CA ASN A 15 -14.58 -0.39 9.90
C ASN A 15 -14.89 1.02 9.37
N LEU A 16 -16.13 1.34 9.04
CA LEU A 16 -16.50 2.66 8.53
C LEU A 16 -16.40 3.77 9.56
N SER A 17 -16.74 3.50 10.83
CA SER A 17 -16.68 4.50 11.91
C SER A 17 -15.30 4.71 12.52
N ARG A 18 -14.35 3.77 12.31
CA ARG A 18 -13.02 3.85 12.90
C ARG A 18 -12.26 5.07 12.38
N ARG A 19 -11.59 5.76 13.29
CA ARG A 19 -10.64 6.82 13.00
C ARG A 19 -9.22 6.28 13.09
N VAL A 20 -8.36 6.69 12.17
CA VAL A 20 -6.92 6.46 12.27
C VAL A 20 -6.28 7.53 13.17
N PRO A 21 -5.18 7.21 13.86
CA PRO A 21 -4.45 8.20 14.64
C PRO A 21 -3.92 9.32 13.74
N LYS A 22 -3.78 10.53 14.28
CA LYS A 22 -3.20 11.67 13.56
C LYS A 22 -1.78 11.93 14.08
N PRO A 23 -0.89 12.53 13.27
CA PRO A 23 0.46 12.89 13.73
C PRO A 23 0.48 13.73 15.01
N ALA A 24 -0.49 14.62 15.19
CA ALA A 24 -0.61 15.43 16.41
C ALA A 24 -0.92 14.63 17.67
N ASP A 25 -1.48 13.41 17.53
CA ASP A 25 -1.95 12.59 18.65
C ASP A 25 -0.96 11.49 19.06
N VAL A 26 0.05 11.23 18.22
CA VAL A 26 0.95 10.08 18.41
C VAL A 26 2.40 10.48 18.12
N PRO A 27 3.27 10.44 19.12
CA PRO A 27 4.69 10.77 18.94
C PRO A 27 5.35 9.88 17.88
N GLY A 28 6.04 10.52 16.95
CA GLY A 28 6.77 9.82 15.89
C GLY A 28 5.92 9.30 14.73
N LEU A 29 4.60 9.45 14.77
CA LEU A 29 3.74 9.27 13.59
C LEU A 29 3.91 10.49 12.68
N LEU A 30 4.28 10.26 11.42
CA LEU A 30 4.47 11.30 10.42
C LEU A 30 3.22 11.52 9.56
N TRP A 31 2.52 10.43 9.26
CA TRP A 31 1.31 10.45 8.45
C TRP A 31 0.51 9.16 8.67
N SER A 32 -0.79 9.23 8.53
CA SER A 32 -1.65 8.04 8.47
C SER A 32 -2.84 8.24 7.55
N GLY A 33 -3.24 7.16 6.90
CA GLY A 33 -4.42 7.11 6.05
C GLY A 33 -5.29 5.89 6.37
N LYS A 34 -6.58 6.14 6.53
CA LYS A 34 -7.58 5.07 6.66
C LYS A 34 -7.79 4.43 5.30
N MET A 35 -7.85 3.10 5.28
CA MET A 35 -8.08 2.34 4.06
C MET A 35 -9.26 1.39 4.16
N LEU A 36 -9.90 1.18 3.02
CA LEU A 36 -10.78 0.06 2.72
C LEU A 36 -10.03 -0.90 1.81
N CYS A 37 -10.21 -2.19 2.00
CA CYS A 37 -9.47 -3.21 1.26
C CYS A 37 -10.38 -3.95 0.30
N GLY A 38 -9.81 -4.32 -0.85
CA GLY A 38 -10.41 -5.19 -1.85
C GLY A 38 -9.41 -6.25 -2.31
N GLN A 39 -9.89 -7.30 -2.92
CA GLN A 39 -9.03 -8.29 -3.54
C GLN A 39 -8.51 -7.78 -4.88
N LEU A 40 -7.26 -8.10 -5.21
CA LEU A 40 -6.75 -8.01 -6.58
C LEU A 40 -7.24 -9.23 -7.34
N GLY A 41 -7.82 -9.01 -8.50
CA GLY A 41 -8.35 -10.11 -9.30
C GLY A 41 -8.93 -9.65 -10.63
N PRO A 42 -9.21 -10.59 -11.55
CA PRO A 42 -9.75 -10.30 -12.88
C PRO A 42 -11.21 -9.83 -12.81
N GLY A 43 -11.42 -8.58 -12.49
CA GLY A 43 -12.75 -7.99 -12.40
C GLY A 43 -12.77 -6.54 -12.84
N ALA A 44 -13.79 -6.13 -13.61
CA ALA A 44 -13.96 -4.75 -14.03
C ALA A 44 -14.39 -3.81 -12.88
N LEU A 45 -14.71 -4.34 -11.73
CA LEU A 45 -15.06 -3.61 -10.51
C LEU A 45 -14.17 -4.08 -9.38
N PRO A 46 -13.63 -3.15 -8.56
CA PRO A 46 -12.87 -3.54 -7.39
C PRO A 46 -13.80 -4.30 -6.42
N ASP A 47 -13.36 -5.48 -6.02
CA ASP A 47 -14.04 -6.25 -4.98
C ASP A 47 -13.74 -5.65 -3.61
N VAL A 48 -14.42 -4.56 -3.28
CA VAL A 48 -14.24 -3.83 -2.02
C VAL A 48 -15.07 -4.50 -0.94
N ASP A 49 -14.39 -5.16 0.00
CA ASP A 49 -15.04 -5.68 1.20
C ASP A 49 -15.10 -4.58 2.28
N LEU A 50 -16.28 -4.02 2.50
CA LEU A 50 -16.49 -2.98 3.52
C LEU A 50 -16.25 -3.46 4.96
N ARG A 51 -16.12 -4.76 5.20
CA ARG A 51 -15.77 -5.35 6.51
C ARG A 51 -14.27 -5.26 6.75
N ARG A 52 -13.48 -5.22 5.67
CA ARG A 52 -12.02 -5.20 5.69
C ARG A 52 -11.50 -3.81 5.42
N GLY A 53 -10.55 -3.43 6.22
CA GLY A 53 -9.89 -2.15 6.09
C GLY A 53 -8.64 -2.10 6.92
N GLY A 54 -8.24 -0.90 7.30
CA GLY A 54 -7.06 -0.75 8.13
C GLY A 54 -6.45 0.63 8.03
N MET A 55 -5.14 0.64 8.08
CA MET A 55 -4.34 1.86 8.09
C MET A 55 -3.03 1.65 7.33
N VAL A 56 -2.67 2.65 6.53
CA VAL A 56 -1.28 2.86 6.11
C VAL A 56 -0.75 4.02 6.93
N ALA A 57 0.48 3.91 7.42
CA ALA A 57 1.09 4.97 8.20
C ALA A 57 2.59 5.09 7.92
N TRP A 58 3.12 6.30 8.11
CA TRP A 58 4.54 6.60 8.08
C TRP A 58 5.01 7.00 9.46
N TRP A 59 6.16 6.48 9.87
CA TRP A 59 6.74 6.64 11.19
C TRP A 59 8.17 7.16 11.10
N LYS A 60 8.56 7.92 12.10
CA LYS A 60 9.93 8.38 12.22
C LYS A 60 10.93 7.21 12.22
N ASP A 61 10.60 6.14 12.95
CA ASP A 61 11.43 4.94 13.10
C ASP A 61 10.58 3.76 13.63
N ASP A 62 11.21 2.60 13.76
CA ASP A 62 10.60 1.39 14.33
C ASP A 62 10.17 1.58 15.79
N ALA A 63 10.95 2.31 16.58
CA ALA A 63 10.66 2.53 18.01
C ALA A 63 9.36 3.32 18.22
N ALA A 64 9.07 4.29 17.35
CA ALA A 64 7.82 5.03 17.41
C ALA A 64 6.60 4.13 17.12
N LEU A 65 6.71 3.23 16.15
CA LEU A 65 5.66 2.25 15.87
C LEU A 65 5.52 1.24 17.02
N ASP A 66 6.63 0.76 17.60
CA ASP A 66 6.61 -0.18 18.71
C ASP A 66 5.93 0.44 19.95
N ALA A 67 6.29 1.67 20.29
CA ALA A 67 5.68 2.39 21.41
C ALA A 67 4.17 2.58 21.19
N TRP A 68 3.75 2.97 19.99
CA TRP A 68 2.33 3.09 19.69
C TRP A 68 1.58 1.76 19.78
N LEU A 69 2.15 0.68 19.26
CA LEU A 69 1.54 -0.65 19.34
C LEU A 69 1.43 -1.18 20.78
N ALA A 70 2.38 -0.81 21.63
CA ALA A 70 2.42 -1.26 23.03
C ALA A 70 1.47 -0.44 23.94
N ASP A 71 1.43 0.86 23.77
CA ASP A 71 0.91 1.79 24.77
C ASP A 71 -0.44 2.41 24.39
N ASP A 72 -0.78 2.50 23.10
CA ASP A 72 -2.01 3.15 22.65
C ASP A 72 -3.16 2.14 22.54
N PRO A 73 -4.26 2.32 23.31
CA PRO A 73 -5.43 1.43 23.22
C PRO A 73 -6.02 1.32 21.81
N ARG A 74 -5.88 2.37 20.98
CA ARG A 74 -6.32 2.35 19.57
C ARG A 74 -5.52 1.38 18.72
N ALA A 75 -4.29 1.08 19.13
CA ALA A 75 -3.40 0.18 18.42
C ALA A 75 -3.79 -1.29 18.54
N GLN A 76 -4.53 -1.68 19.58
CA GLN A 76 -4.86 -3.09 19.85
C GLN A 76 -5.51 -3.79 18.65
N VAL A 77 -6.44 -3.12 17.99
CA VAL A 77 -7.11 -3.69 16.81
C VAL A 77 -6.18 -3.85 15.61
N TYR A 78 -5.21 -2.95 15.47
CA TYR A 78 -4.24 -2.99 14.39
C TYR A 78 -3.11 -3.99 14.65
N GLY A 79 -2.74 -4.18 15.92
CA GLY A 79 -1.78 -5.18 16.35
C GLY A 79 -2.33 -6.61 16.32
N ALA A 80 -3.64 -6.78 16.49
CA ALA A 80 -4.32 -8.08 16.41
C ALA A 80 -4.55 -8.54 14.96
N GLY A 81 -4.58 -7.61 13.99
CA GLY A 81 -4.71 -7.91 12.57
C GLY A 81 -3.37 -8.26 11.92
N TRP A 82 -3.43 -8.56 10.62
CA TRP A 82 -2.20 -8.67 9.84
C TRP A 82 -1.55 -7.29 9.69
N HIS A 83 -0.24 -7.21 9.91
CA HIS A 83 0.49 -5.98 9.67
C HIS A 83 1.91 -6.27 9.21
N THR A 84 2.49 -5.33 8.48
CA THR A 84 3.86 -5.37 8.01
C THR A 84 4.52 -4.02 8.17
N ARG A 85 5.84 -4.04 8.37
CA ARG A 85 6.70 -2.87 8.31
C ARG A 85 7.40 -2.85 6.98
N LEU A 86 7.48 -1.69 6.40
CA LEU A 86 8.01 -1.46 5.07
C LEU A 86 9.12 -0.42 5.14
N ARG A 87 10.35 -0.85 4.88
CA ARG A 87 11.51 0.04 4.80
C ARG A 87 11.62 0.59 3.40
N PRO A 88 11.57 1.91 3.20
CA PRO A 88 11.61 2.50 1.87
C PRO A 88 12.94 2.22 1.18
N GLN A 89 12.91 1.76 -0.05
CA GLN A 89 14.07 1.50 -0.91
C GLN A 89 14.11 2.43 -2.10
N ARG A 90 12.94 2.88 -2.54
CA ARG A 90 12.80 3.72 -3.71
C ARG A 90 11.50 4.51 -3.65
N SER A 91 11.59 5.79 -3.98
CA SER A 91 10.43 6.63 -4.28
C SER A 91 10.59 7.25 -5.66
N ARG A 92 9.51 7.35 -6.42
CA ARG A 92 9.45 8.09 -7.69
C ARG A 92 8.44 9.24 -7.64
N ALA A 93 7.94 9.55 -6.47
CA ALA A 93 7.03 10.66 -6.24
C ALA A 93 7.02 11.01 -4.76
N ASP A 94 6.42 12.14 -4.44
CA ASP A 94 6.11 12.49 -3.06
C ASP A 94 4.88 11.71 -2.58
N TRP A 95 4.85 11.40 -1.28
CA TRP A 95 3.67 10.77 -0.70
C TRP A 95 2.55 11.81 -0.57
N PRO A 96 1.33 11.52 -1.05
CA PRO A 96 0.25 12.52 -1.08
C PRO A 96 -0.09 13.08 0.29
N ASN A 97 -0.13 14.40 0.38
CA ASN A 97 -0.39 15.15 1.61
C ASN A 97 0.63 14.87 2.75
N ALA A 98 1.83 14.47 2.43
CA ALA A 98 2.91 14.33 3.38
C ALA A 98 3.71 15.65 3.47
N GLU A 99 4.13 15.99 4.68
CA GLU A 99 5.02 17.11 4.97
C GLU A 99 6.45 16.64 5.23
N PHE A 100 6.81 15.47 4.71
CA PHE A 100 8.14 14.87 4.84
C PHE A 100 8.61 14.29 3.51
N GLU A 101 9.90 14.23 3.33
CA GLU A 101 10.55 13.56 2.21
C GLU A 101 10.80 12.08 2.56
N ILE A 102 10.53 11.19 1.60
CA ILE A 102 10.85 9.77 1.75
C ILE A 102 12.33 9.56 1.48
N VAL A 103 13.07 9.27 2.54
CA VAL A 103 14.49 8.94 2.45
C VAL A 103 14.65 7.43 2.30
N PRO A 104 15.18 6.94 1.16
CA PRO A 104 15.49 5.53 1.00
C PRO A 104 16.45 5.02 2.06
N SER A 105 16.22 3.81 2.54
CA SER A 105 17.13 3.16 3.49
C SER A 105 18.45 2.79 2.82
N THR A 106 19.53 2.97 3.54
CA THR A 106 20.88 2.53 3.16
C THR A 106 21.25 1.18 3.77
N GLU A 107 20.36 0.58 4.58
CA GLU A 107 20.61 -0.74 5.14
C GLU A 107 20.59 -1.82 4.03
N PRO A 108 21.42 -2.89 4.19
CA PRO A 108 21.43 -3.98 3.25
C PRO A 108 20.05 -4.62 3.12
N THR A 109 19.63 -4.88 1.89
CA THR A 109 18.35 -5.53 1.61
C THR A 109 18.49 -7.05 1.70
N THR A 110 17.46 -7.71 2.21
CA THR A 110 17.31 -9.16 2.07
C THR A 110 16.75 -9.48 0.68
N PRO A 111 17.30 -10.46 -0.05
CA PRO A 111 16.89 -10.70 -1.43
C PRO A 111 15.51 -11.35 -1.59
N ASP A 112 14.91 -11.83 -0.50
CA ASP A 112 13.86 -12.86 -0.53
C ASP A 112 12.43 -12.32 -0.69
N LEU A 113 12.21 -11.02 -0.50
CA LEU A 113 10.89 -10.42 -0.65
C LEU A 113 11.00 -8.92 -0.95
N HIS A 114 10.21 -8.45 -1.89
CA HIS A 114 10.08 -7.03 -2.20
C HIS A 114 8.62 -6.61 -2.16
N ALA A 115 8.33 -5.45 -1.60
CA ALA A 115 6.99 -4.89 -1.61
C ALA A 115 6.95 -3.62 -2.46
N ALA A 116 5.83 -3.43 -3.14
CA ALA A 116 5.59 -2.24 -3.91
C ALA A 116 4.24 -1.63 -3.54
N ILE A 117 4.22 -0.32 -3.39
CA ILE A 117 2.99 0.46 -3.30
C ILE A 117 2.90 1.33 -4.55
N THR A 118 1.79 1.20 -5.26
CA THR A 118 1.40 2.12 -6.32
C THR A 118 0.17 2.85 -5.86
N LEU A 119 0.16 4.16 -5.95
CA LEU A 119 -0.99 4.96 -5.54
C LEU A 119 -1.24 6.12 -6.50
N GLY A 120 -2.48 6.63 -6.50
CA GLY A 120 -2.85 7.82 -7.24
C GLY A 120 -4.26 8.28 -6.91
N LYS A 121 -4.52 9.57 -7.12
CA LYS A 121 -5.86 10.14 -7.00
C LYS A 121 -6.61 9.95 -8.31
N THR A 122 -7.72 9.23 -8.29
CA THR A 122 -8.54 9.01 -9.49
C THR A 122 -9.31 10.28 -9.85
N ARG A 123 -9.45 10.52 -11.15
CA ARG A 123 -10.37 11.52 -11.69
C ARG A 123 -11.77 10.90 -11.76
N VAL A 124 -12.73 11.46 -11.03
CA VAL A 124 -14.09 10.90 -10.87
C VAL A 124 -14.75 10.55 -12.20
N PHE A 125 -14.66 11.45 -13.17
CA PHE A 125 -15.26 11.23 -14.50
C PHE A 125 -14.53 10.19 -15.37
N ARG A 126 -13.33 9.77 -14.96
CA ARG A 126 -12.52 8.74 -15.66
C ARG A 126 -12.42 7.42 -14.89
N ALA A 127 -13.07 7.34 -13.74
CA ALA A 127 -13.07 6.14 -12.91
C ALA A 127 -13.46 4.86 -13.68
N PRO A 128 -14.49 4.83 -14.55
CA PRO A 128 -14.82 3.61 -15.30
C PRO A 128 -13.70 3.14 -16.24
N ARG A 129 -12.96 4.08 -16.86
CA ARG A 129 -11.81 3.74 -17.72
C ARG A 129 -10.63 3.27 -16.89
N PHE A 130 -10.39 3.91 -15.75
CA PHE A 130 -9.36 3.49 -14.81
C PHE A 130 -9.62 2.05 -14.33
N LEU A 131 -10.83 1.73 -13.88
CA LEU A 131 -11.19 0.40 -13.40
C LEU A 131 -10.99 -0.67 -14.47
N ARG A 132 -11.36 -0.38 -15.72
CA ARG A 132 -11.13 -1.31 -16.83
C ARG A 132 -9.64 -1.52 -17.14
N ALA A 133 -8.84 -0.47 -17.06
CA ALA A 133 -7.38 -0.58 -17.22
C ALA A 133 -6.75 -1.34 -16.04
N ALA A 134 -7.20 -1.08 -14.82
CA ALA A 134 -6.73 -1.75 -13.61
C ALA A 134 -6.99 -3.26 -13.66
N ALA A 135 -8.14 -3.71 -14.18
CA ALA A 135 -8.46 -5.13 -14.31
C ALA A 135 -7.39 -5.92 -15.08
N GLY A 136 -6.90 -5.38 -16.22
CA GLY A 136 -5.83 -6.03 -16.98
C GLY A 136 -4.48 -6.04 -16.26
N LEU A 137 -4.22 -5.03 -15.42
CA LEU A 137 -3.01 -5.00 -14.57
C LEU A 137 -3.10 -6.02 -13.44
N GLU A 138 -4.27 -6.17 -12.84
CA GLU A 138 -4.53 -7.13 -11.77
C GLU A 138 -4.45 -8.57 -12.28
N GLU A 139 -4.99 -8.86 -13.47
CA GLU A 139 -4.86 -10.15 -14.13
C GLU A 139 -3.38 -10.50 -14.37
N GLN A 140 -2.61 -9.58 -14.96
CA GLN A 140 -1.17 -9.77 -15.15
C GLN A 140 -0.44 -10.03 -13.84
N PHE A 141 -0.83 -9.36 -12.74
CA PHE A 141 -0.23 -9.59 -11.42
C PHE A 141 -0.57 -10.97 -10.86
N VAL A 142 -1.81 -11.40 -10.98
CA VAL A 142 -2.28 -12.70 -10.47
C VAL A 142 -1.61 -13.87 -11.20
N ASP A 143 -1.37 -13.71 -12.49
CA ASP A 143 -0.77 -14.74 -13.35
C ASP A 143 0.76 -14.77 -13.29
N ASP A 144 1.40 -13.74 -12.73
CA ASP A 144 2.87 -13.70 -12.64
C ASP A 144 3.38 -14.66 -11.55
N PRO A 145 4.22 -15.66 -11.92
CA PRO A 145 4.72 -16.65 -10.96
C PRO A 145 5.64 -16.06 -9.88
N ALA A 146 6.16 -14.86 -10.09
CA ALA A 146 6.97 -14.14 -9.12
C ALA A 146 6.14 -13.26 -8.18
N SER A 147 4.85 -13.09 -8.43
CA SER A 147 3.94 -12.46 -7.49
C SER A 147 3.72 -13.37 -6.28
N VAL A 148 3.66 -12.77 -5.10
CA VAL A 148 3.42 -13.51 -3.86
C VAL A 148 2.02 -13.24 -3.34
N TRP A 149 1.68 -11.96 -3.21
CA TRP A 149 0.39 -11.52 -2.70
C TRP A 149 0.17 -10.04 -2.99
N GLY A 150 -1.09 -9.63 -3.03
CA GLY A 150 -1.42 -8.22 -3.17
C GLY A 150 -2.82 -7.89 -2.70
N VAL A 151 -3.03 -6.62 -2.43
CA VAL A 151 -4.31 -6.06 -1.99
C VAL A 151 -4.58 -4.73 -2.67
N ALA A 152 -5.80 -4.55 -3.16
CA ALA A 152 -6.31 -3.27 -3.58
C ALA A 152 -6.77 -2.46 -2.36
N ILE A 153 -6.45 -1.19 -2.35
CA ILE A 153 -6.71 -0.29 -1.22
C ILE A 153 -7.37 0.98 -1.75
N THR A 154 -8.43 1.38 -1.08
CA THR A 154 -9.09 2.66 -1.36
C THR A 154 -9.03 3.54 -0.12
N MET A 155 -8.50 4.74 -0.27
CA MET A 155 -8.56 5.81 0.73
C MET A 155 -9.52 6.88 0.22
N LEU A 156 -10.64 7.02 0.93
CA LEU A 156 -11.67 7.96 0.53
C LEU A 156 -11.16 9.42 0.57
N PRO A 157 -11.61 10.31 -0.33
CA PRO A 157 -12.71 10.08 -1.28
C PRO A 157 -12.30 9.47 -2.63
N ARG A 158 -11.02 9.46 -3.03
CA ARG A 158 -10.65 9.08 -4.39
C ARG A 158 -9.20 8.62 -4.60
N THR A 159 -8.47 8.32 -3.52
CA THR A 159 -7.14 7.73 -3.65
C THR A 159 -7.27 6.21 -3.76
N VAL A 160 -6.72 5.68 -4.81
CA VAL A 160 -6.57 4.23 -5.02
C VAL A 160 -5.10 3.86 -4.82
N MET A 161 -4.88 2.70 -4.28
CA MET A 161 -3.55 2.19 -4.00
C MET A 161 -3.55 0.67 -4.16
N THR A 162 -2.43 0.11 -4.57
CA THR A 162 -2.16 -1.32 -4.47
C THR A 162 -0.94 -1.54 -3.61
N LEU A 163 -0.99 -2.53 -2.74
CA LEU A 163 0.18 -3.09 -2.08
C LEU A 163 0.41 -4.49 -2.63
N THR A 164 1.58 -4.72 -3.19
CA THR A 164 1.96 -5.99 -3.80
C THR A 164 3.27 -6.49 -3.25
N PHE A 165 3.38 -7.81 -3.08
CA PHE A 165 4.59 -8.52 -2.64
C PHE A 165 5.11 -9.40 -3.76
N TRP A 166 6.42 -9.42 -3.92
CA TRP A 166 7.14 -10.07 -5.00
C TRP A 166 8.33 -10.89 -4.46
N ARG A 167 8.67 -11.97 -5.13
CA ARG A 167 9.81 -12.80 -4.78
C ARG A 167 11.16 -12.09 -4.87
N SER A 168 11.23 -10.96 -5.57
CA SER A 168 12.44 -10.12 -5.63
C SER A 168 12.14 -8.74 -6.20
N LYS A 169 13.05 -7.81 -5.98
CA LYS A 169 13.02 -6.50 -6.63
C LYS A 169 13.09 -6.61 -8.16
N ALA A 170 13.88 -7.55 -8.68
CA ALA A 170 13.99 -7.77 -10.12
C ALA A 170 12.65 -8.20 -10.74
N ALA A 171 11.87 -9.02 -10.05
CA ALA A 171 10.52 -9.39 -10.46
C ALA A 171 9.59 -8.18 -10.53
N THR A 172 9.60 -7.32 -9.52
CA THR A 172 8.83 -6.08 -9.53
C THR A 172 9.24 -5.17 -10.68
N ASP A 173 10.54 -4.99 -10.89
CA ASP A 173 11.08 -4.15 -11.98
C ASP A 173 10.72 -4.72 -13.36
N HIS A 174 10.64 -6.04 -13.51
CA HIS A 174 10.18 -6.71 -14.73
C HIS A 174 8.69 -6.45 -14.97
N TYR A 175 7.84 -6.72 -13.98
CA TYR A 175 6.40 -6.52 -14.05
C TYR A 175 6.04 -5.08 -14.45
N VAL A 176 6.66 -4.09 -13.81
CA VAL A 176 6.39 -2.66 -14.07
C VAL A 176 6.70 -2.27 -15.52
N ARG A 177 7.61 -2.97 -16.19
CA ARG A 177 8.06 -2.65 -17.56
C ARG A 177 7.46 -3.54 -18.63
N SER A 178 6.76 -4.60 -18.26
CA SER A 178 6.24 -5.62 -19.19
C SER A 178 4.71 -5.62 -19.26
N GLY A 179 4.18 -6.23 -20.34
CA GLY A 179 2.77 -6.50 -20.52
C GLY A 179 1.88 -5.26 -20.40
N ALA A 180 0.68 -5.47 -19.89
CA ALA A 180 -0.33 -4.43 -19.71
C ALA A 180 0.14 -3.30 -18.80
N HIS A 181 0.95 -3.62 -17.76
CA HIS A 181 1.51 -2.61 -16.87
C HIS A 181 2.50 -1.71 -17.59
N GLY A 182 3.43 -2.28 -18.36
CA GLY A 182 4.38 -1.51 -19.14
C GLY A 182 3.71 -0.57 -20.15
N GLU A 183 2.65 -1.03 -20.80
CA GLU A 183 1.84 -0.21 -21.71
C GLU A 183 1.11 0.93 -21.00
N ALA A 184 0.52 0.64 -19.83
CA ALA A 184 -0.15 1.66 -19.02
C ALA A 184 0.85 2.73 -18.53
N MET A 185 2.04 2.31 -18.12
CA MET A 185 3.11 3.24 -17.68
C MET A 185 3.63 4.11 -18.83
N LYS A 186 3.85 3.54 -20.02
CA LYS A 186 4.22 4.33 -21.21
C LYS A 186 3.19 5.41 -21.48
N LYS A 187 1.90 5.04 -21.53
CA LYS A 187 0.82 6.01 -21.75
C LYS A 187 0.79 7.09 -20.67
N HIS A 188 1.04 6.73 -19.42
CA HIS A 188 1.05 7.68 -18.32
C HIS A 188 2.20 8.69 -18.43
N TYR A 189 3.38 8.28 -18.87
CA TYR A 189 4.55 9.16 -19.01
C TYR A 189 4.59 9.94 -20.34
N ASP A 190 3.95 9.44 -21.39
CA ASP A 190 3.91 10.11 -22.70
C ASP A 190 2.92 11.30 -22.71
N PHE A 191 2.08 11.44 -21.68
CA PHE A 191 1.17 12.57 -21.54
C PHE A 191 1.77 13.66 -20.64
N PRO A 192 1.57 14.96 -20.98
CA PRO A 192 1.90 16.05 -20.08
C PRO A 192 1.27 15.89 -18.69
N SER A 193 1.96 16.36 -17.65
CA SER A 193 1.57 16.15 -16.24
C SER A 193 0.17 16.64 -15.86
N ASP A 194 -0.36 17.61 -16.57
CA ASP A 194 -1.70 18.18 -16.41
C ASP A 194 -2.80 17.34 -17.10
N THR A 195 -2.43 16.41 -17.97
CA THR A 195 -3.36 15.58 -18.75
C THR A 195 -3.28 14.09 -18.42
N HIS A 196 -2.70 13.69 -17.28
CA HIS A 196 -2.68 12.29 -16.86
C HIS A 196 -4.06 11.63 -16.99
N GLU A 197 -4.12 10.54 -17.76
CA GLU A 197 -5.40 10.02 -18.26
C GLU A 197 -6.32 9.55 -17.13
N PHE A 198 -5.76 8.90 -16.09
CA PHE A 198 -6.56 8.24 -15.05
C PHE A 198 -6.36 8.82 -13.66
N VAL A 199 -5.14 9.15 -13.30
CA VAL A 199 -4.75 9.52 -11.95
C VAL A 199 -3.95 10.82 -11.93
N THR A 200 -4.09 11.54 -10.84
CA THR A 200 -3.26 12.69 -10.47
C THR A 200 -2.56 12.38 -9.14
N ASP A 201 -1.49 13.11 -8.83
CA ASP A 201 -0.77 12.99 -7.55
C ASP A 201 -0.50 11.52 -7.18
N GLY A 202 0.12 10.79 -8.08
CA GLY A 202 0.40 9.38 -7.92
C GLY A 202 1.87 9.04 -8.00
N GLY A 203 2.23 7.87 -7.53
CA GLY A 203 3.59 7.41 -7.58
C GLY A 203 3.77 5.92 -7.30
N PHE A 204 5.00 5.49 -7.52
CA PHE A 204 5.48 4.16 -7.24
C PHE A 204 6.52 4.20 -6.13
N PHE A 205 6.33 3.35 -5.13
CA PHE A 205 7.19 3.24 -3.96
C PHE A 205 7.60 1.79 -3.76
N GLY A 206 8.90 1.55 -3.76
CA GLY A 206 9.49 0.24 -3.52
C GLY A 206 9.97 0.11 -2.08
N PHE A 207 9.73 -1.04 -1.47
CA PHE A 207 10.04 -1.31 -0.08
C PHE A 207 10.66 -2.67 0.11
N GLU A 208 11.43 -2.78 1.18
CA GLU A 208 11.79 -4.04 1.79
C GLU A 208 10.85 -4.31 2.97
N PRO A 209 10.11 -5.44 2.97
CA PRO A 209 9.35 -5.86 4.13
C PRO A 209 10.30 -6.24 5.27
N CYS A 210 10.13 -5.64 6.44
CA CYS A 210 10.93 -5.96 7.61
C CYS A 210 10.24 -7.04 8.44
N ALA A 211 10.95 -8.11 8.77
CA ALA A 211 10.46 -9.23 9.57
C ALA A 211 10.26 -8.90 11.07
N ARG A 212 10.58 -7.72 11.52
CA ARG A 212 10.44 -7.30 12.92
C ARG A 212 8.99 -6.96 13.23
N GLY A 213 8.16 -7.98 13.28
CA GLY A 213 6.85 -7.91 13.90
C GLY A 213 6.94 -7.75 15.40
N GLY A 214 6.05 -6.94 15.97
CA GLY A 214 5.89 -6.82 17.41
C GLY A 214 5.61 -8.18 18.07
N ALA A 215 5.99 -8.33 19.33
CA ALA A 215 6.08 -9.57 20.08
C ALA A 215 4.75 -10.26 20.43
N ARG A 216 3.64 -9.94 19.81
CA ARG A 216 2.37 -10.59 20.03
C ARG A 216 1.70 -10.95 18.71
N GLY A 217 1.89 -12.19 18.31
CA GLY A 217 1.07 -12.84 17.30
C GLY A 217 1.37 -12.41 15.87
N GLY A 218 2.43 -12.96 15.32
CA GLY A 218 2.45 -13.28 13.91
C GLY A 218 2.46 -12.14 12.94
N ALA A 219 3.35 -11.19 13.10
CA ALA A 219 3.80 -10.43 11.94
C ALA A 219 4.74 -11.33 11.12
N SER A 220 4.18 -12.29 10.44
CA SER A 220 4.87 -12.89 9.31
C SER A 220 4.91 -11.82 8.22
N PRO A 221 6.05 -11.57 7.57
CA PRO A 221 6.07 -10.81 6.32
C PRO A 221 5.30 -11.56 5.23
N ALA A 222 4.98 -12.82 5.46
CA ALA A 222 4.12 -13.60 4.60
C ALA A 222 2.68 -13.06 4.67
N PRO A 223 2.04 -12.86 3.54
CA PRO A 223 0.65 -12.45 3.45
C PRO A 223 -0.26 -13.50 4.09
N PRO A 224 -1.48 -13.11 4.51
CA PRO A 224 -2.48 -14.08 4.95
C PRO A 224 -2.72 -15.11 3.84
N GLU A 225 -2.84 -16.38 4.20
CA GLU A 225 -3.21 -17.42 3.27
C GLU A 225 -4.52 -17.07 2.58
N ARG A 226 -4.60 -17.34 1.27
CA ARG A 226 -5.78 -17.06 0.45
C ARG A 226 -6.99 -17.88 0.86
#